data_85fb9c0cca20367154dc8619aa261146
#
_entry.id   85fb9c0cca20367154dc8619aa261146
#
_cell.length_a   1.000
_cell.length_b   1.000
_cell.length_c   1.000
_cell.angle_alpha   90.00
_cell.angle_beta   90.00
_cell.angle_gamma   90.00
#
_symmetry.space_group_name_H-M   'P 1'
#
loop_
_entity.id
_entity.type
_entity.pdbx_description
1 polymer ?
#
loop_
_entity_poly.entity_id
_entity_poly.type
_entity_poly.pdbx_seq_one_letter_code
_entity_poly.pdbx_strand_id
1 'polypeptide(L)'
;HYCPSCGERVFTYGAEGHGRTEIRCGYCGLPLEMTESVRPAGSGCVVVVDDDRFFLTLLTDLLTQEGLAAEVLSCESGASFLTQLTQRFRREQPVRLAILDIVMSPLDGVAAALALRALERGFDRGEAIPILFFSAAKATEALRTAMGRCAPAYYLNKGSDATPERLAARMRELFGRVFAGGGAARRPA
;
A
#
# COMPACT_ATOMS: atom_id res chain seq x y z
N HIS A 1 -19.57 5.99 -8.49
CA HIS A 1 -18.12 6.10 -8.74
C HIS A 1 -17.47 4.71 -8.83
N TYR A 2 -16.43 4.57 -9.65
CA TYR A 2 -15.58 3.38 -9.67
C TYR A 2 -14.44 3.57 -8.67
N CYS A 3 -14.17 2.58 -7.84
CA CYS A 3 -13.06 2.60 -6.91
C CYS A 3 -11.92 1.68 -7.40
N PRO A 4 -10.74 2.21 -7.74
CA PRO A 4 -9.62 1.39 -8.21
C PRO A 4 -9.09 0.45 -7.12
N SER A 5 -9.23 0.82 -5.87
CA SER A 5 -8.86 0.01 -4.71
C SER A 5 -9.77 -1.22 -4.56
N CYS A 6 -11.09 -1.03 -4.60
CA CYS A 6 -12.05 -2.14 -4.51
C CYS A 6 -12.20 -2.92 -5.82
N GLY A 7 -11.92 -2.29 -6.98
CA GLY A 7 -12.08 -2.89 -8.30
C GLY A 7 -13.52 -2.95 -8.78
N GLU A 8 -14.43 -2.20 -8.16
CA GLU A 8 -15.87 -2.22 -8.46
C GLU A 8 -16.51 -0.83 -8.34
N ARG A 9 -17.76 -0.70 -8.81
CA ARG A 9 -18.58 0.49 -8.53
C ARG A 9 -19.02 0.49 -7.08
N VAL A 10 -18.87 1.63 -6.42
CA VAL A 10 -19.08 1.79 -4.98
C VAL A 10 -20.00 2.96 -4.69
N PHE A 11 -20.69 2.94 -3.55
CA PHE A 11 -21.25 4.15 -2.98
C PHE A 11 -20.13 5.04 -2.42
N THR A 12 -20.42 6.33 -2.33
CA THR A 12 -19.44 7.33 -1.91
C THR A 12 -20.02 8.19 -0.80
N TYR A 13 -19.15 8.78 0.00
CA TYR A 13 -19.52 9.76 1.00
C TYR A 13 -18.55 10.95 0.97
N GLY A 14 -19.04 12.11 1.36
CA GLY A 14 -18.21 13.30 1.58
C GLY A 14 -17.52 13.23 2.93
N ALA A 15 -16.24 13.56 2.96
CA ALA A 15 -15.47 13.71 4.20
C ALA A 15 -14.66 15.00 4.13
N GLU A 16 -14.60 15.73 5.24
CA GLU A 16 -13.71 16.88 5.36
C GLU A 16 -12.27 16.40 5.50
N GLY A 17 -11.42 16.83 4.57
CA GLY A 17 -9.99 16.50 4.57
C GLY A 17 -9.17 17.65 3.99
N HIS A 18 -8.06 18.02 4.63
CA HIS A 18 -7.15 19.05 4.16
C HIS A 18 -7.83 20.40 3.77
N GLY A 19 -8.92 20.76 4.47
CA GLY A 19 -9.68 21.98 4.22
C GLY A 19 -10.57 21.95 2.97
N ARG A 20 -10.86 20.76 2.44
CA ARG A 20 -11.77 20.52 1.30
C ARG A 20 -12.66 19.32 1.59
N THR A 21 -13.85 19.31 0.99
CA THR A 21 -14.70 18.11 1.00
C THR A 21 -14.16 17.13 -0.05
N GLU A 22 -13.71 15.96 0.38
CA GLU A 22 -13.24 14.88 -0.49
C GLU A 22 -14.33 13.84 -0.66
N ILE A 23 -14.54 13.37 -1.88
CA ILE A 23 -15.41 12.21 -2.16
C ILE A 23 -14.62 10.94 -1.93
N ARG A 24 -15.06 10.11 -0.99
CA ARG A 24 -14.39 8.88 -0.59
C ARG A 24 -15.21 7.64 -0.90
N CYS A 25 -14.51 6.54 -1.17
CA CYS A 25 -15.11 5.22 -1.32
C CYS A 25 -15.75 4.78 0.00
N GLY A 26 -17.03 4.38 -0.04
CA GLY A 26 -17.75 3.93 1.15
C GLY A 26 -17.29 2.58 1.70
N TYR A 27 -16.51 1.79 0.94
CA TYR A 27 -15.96 0.53 1.42
C TYR A 27 -14.55 0.67 1.99
N CYS A 28 -13.60 1.23 1.24
CA CYS A 28 -12.20 1.28 1.66
C CYS A 28 -11.71 2.66 2.10
N GLY A 29 -12.55 3.70 1.97
CA GLY A 29 -12.20 5.06 2.37
C GLY A 29 -11.25 5.80 1.41
N LEU A 30 -10.86 5.18 0.28
CA LEU A 30 -9.98 5.83 -0.69
C LEU A 30 -10.62 7.12 -1.21
N PRO A 31 -9.90 8.28 -1.22
CA PRO A 31 -10.36 9.46 -1.94
C PRO A 31 -10.49 9.18 -3.44
N LEU A 32 -11.65 9.47 -4.04
CA LEU A 32 -11.95 9.15 -5.43
C LEU A 32 -11.78 10.34 -6.38
N GLU A 33 -11.85 11.55 -5.88
CA GLU A 33 -11.57 12.77 -6.63
C GLU A 33 -10.23 13.34 -6.20
N MET A 34 -9.23 13.21 -7.08
CA MET A 34 -7.95 13.92 -6.99
C MET A 34 -7.58 14.44 -8.38
N THR A 35 -7.31 15.74 -8.44
CA THR A 35 -7.13 16.49 -9.69
C THR A 35 -5.67 16.63 -10.12
N GLU A 36 -4.76 15.74 -9.75
CA GLU A 36 -3.39 15.79 -10.26
C GLU A 36 -2.83 14.41 -10.56
N SER A 37 -2.46 14.21 -11.81
CA SER A 37 -1.68 13.06 -12.29
C SER A 37 -0.22 13.23 -11.88
N VAL A 38 0.17 12.71 -10.73
CA VAL A 38 1.58 12.61 -10.37
C VAL A 38 2.16 11.36 -11.02
N ARG A 39 3.20 11.54 -11.84
CA ARG A 39 3.97 10.43 -12.40
C ARG A 39 4.48 9.55 -11.25
N PRO A 40 4.26 8.24 -11.28
CA PRO A 40 4.93 7.35 -10.36
C PRO A 40 6.42 7.45 -10.63
N ALA A 41 7.16 8.08 -9.73
CA ALA A 41 8.60 8.12 -9.84
C ALA A 41 9.11 6.71 -9.52
N GLY A 42 9.55 5.97 -10.52
CA GLY A 42 10.02 4.58 -10.45
C GLY A 42 11.31 4.33 -9.67
N SER A 43 11.66 5.17 -8.72
CA SER A 43 12.89 5.05 -7.95
C SER A 43 12.62 4.60 -6.52
N GLY A 44 13.02 3.40 -6.17
CA GLY A 44 12.99 2.90 -4.79
C GLY A 44 12.61 1.43 -4.69
N CYS A 45 12.84 0.85 -3.50
CA CYS A 45 12.51 -0.52 -3.20
C CYS A 45 11.05 -0.63 -2.77
N VAL A 46 10.32 -1.56 -3.38
CA VAL A 46 8.99 -2.01 -2.95
C VAL A 46 9.14 -3.40 -2.34
N VAL A 47 8.61 -3.61 -1.14
CA VAL A 47 8.57 -4.93 -0.51
C VAL A 47 7.20 -5.53 -0.72
N VAL A 48 7.14 -6.74 -1.27
CA VAL A 48 5.91 -7.51 -1.48
C VAL A 48 5.90 -8.71 -0.54
N VAL A 49 4.81 -8.89 0.19
CA VAL A 49 4.66 -9.97 1.17
C VAL A 49 3.35 -10.70 0.93
N ASP A 50 3.45 -11.97 0.58
CA ASP A 50 2.31 -12.85 0.33
C ASP A 50 2.79 -14.30 0.52
N ASP A 51 2.02 -15.17 1.14
CA ASP A 51 2.36 -16.58 1.28
C ASP A 51 1.99 -17.41 0.04
N ASP A 52 1.25 -16.81 -0.89
CA ASP A 52 0.97 -17.37 -2.21
C ASP A 52 2.02 -16.90 -3.24
N ARG A 53 2.84 -17.84 -3.69
CA ARG A 53 3.88 -17.59 -4.70
C ARG A 53 3.35 -17.05 -6.02
N PHE A 54 2.12 -17.38 -6.38
CA PHE A 54 1.50 -16.84 -7.59
C PHE A 54 1.37 -15.32 -7.49
N PHE A 55 0.86 -14.80 -6.37
CA PHE A 55 0.73 -13.36 -6.18
C PHE A 55 2.08 -12.66 -6.01
N LEU A 56 3.05 -13.30 -5.34
CA LEU A 56 4.42 -12.76 -5.28
C LEU A 56 5.03 -12.56 -6.67
N THR A 57 4.94 -13.58 -7.53
CA THR A 57 5.45 -13.50 -8.91
C THR A 57 4.68 -12.46 -9.71
N LEU A 58 3.35 -12.51 -9.69
CA LEU A 58 2.50 -11.58 -10.41
C LEU A 58 2.80 -10.12 -10.04
N LEU A 59 2.89 -9.80 -8.74
CA LEU A 59 3.17 -8.44 -8.29
C LEU A 59 4.59 -8.00 -8.62
N THR A 60 5.57 -8.89 -8.50
CA THR A 60 6.97 -8.60 -8.84
C THR A 60 7.11 -8.27 -10.32
N ASP A 61 6.53 -9.10 -11.18
CA ASP A 61 6.56 -8.89 -12.63
C ASP A 61 5.86 -7.59 -13.01
N LEU A 62 4.68 -7.35 -12.45
CA LEU A 62 3.89 -6.16 -12.71
C LEU A 62 4.62 -4.89 -12.27
N LEU A 63 5.16 -4.85 -11.05
CA LEU A 63 5.90 -3.69 -10.55
C LEU A 63 7.13 -3.38 -11.39
N THR A 64 7.80 -4.42 -11.86
CA THR A 64 9.00 -4.29 -12.69
C THR A 64 8.66 -3.85 -14.12
N GLN A 65 7.71 -4.51 -14.77
CA GLN A 65 7.30 -4.22 -16.16
C GLN A 65 6.68 -2.84 -16.31
N GLU A 66 5.90 -2.41 -15.32
CA GLU A 66 5.28 -1.09 -15.29
C GLU A 66 6.24 0.04 -14.82
N GLY A 67 7.47 -0.30 -14.45
CA GLY A 67 8.43 0.68 -13.93
C GLY A 67 7.98 1.34 -12.62
N LEU A 68 7.15 0.65 -11.81
CA LEU A 68 6.61 1.17 -10.55
C LEU A 68 7.59 1.00 -9.38
N ALA A 69 8.59 0.15 -9.52
CA ALA A 69 9.67 -0.06 -8.55
C ALA A 69 11.01 -0.20 -9.26
N ALA A 70 12.07 0.34 -8.67
CA ALA A 70 13.45 0.10 -9.13
C ALA A 70 13.98 -1.23 -8.60
N GLU A 71 13.48 -1.68 -7.45
CA GLU A 71 13.82 -2.94 -6.80
C GLU A 71 12.54 -3.52 -6.18
N VAL A 72 12.30 -4.80 -6.37
CA VAL A 72 11.22 -5.52 -5.69
C VAL A 72 11.82 -6.58 -4.78
N LEU A 73 11.47 -6.54 -3.51
CA LEU A 73 11.88 -7.51 -2.51
C LEU A 73 10.67 -8.38 -2.15
N SER A 74 10.70 -9.65 -2.53
CA SER A 74 9.61 -10.60 -2.26
C SER A 74 9.85 -11.34 -0.96
N CYS A 75 8.81 -11.44 -0.12
CA CYS A 75 8.81 -12.14 1.15
C CYS A 75 7.62 -13.10 1.23
N GLU A 76 7.88 -14.38 1.54
CA GLU A 76 6.84 -15.42 1.61
C GLU A 76 6.12 -15.45 3.00
N SER A 77 6.44 -14.54 3.91
CA SER A 77 5.83 -14.48 5.24
C SER A 77 6.05 -13.15 5.93
N GLY A 78 5.19 -12.82 6.91
CA GLY A 78 5.40 -11.66 7.78
C GLY A 78 6.71 -11.70 8.56
N ALA A 79 7.19 -12.89 8.94
CA ALA A 79 8.47 -13.03 9.65
C ALA A 79 9.66 -12.70 8.73
N SER A 80 9.68 -13.21 7.48
CA SER A 80 10.73 -12.87 6.51
C SER A 80 10.72 -11.38 6.18
N PHE A 81 9.54 -10.78 6.05
CA PHE A 81 9.36 -9.34 5.86
C PHE A 81 10.04 -8.52 6.96
N LEU A 82 9.74 -8.81 8.24
CA LEU A 82 10.32 -8.07 9.37
C LEU A 82 11.85 -8.25 9.44
N THR A 83 12.35 -9.44 9.10
CA THR A 83 13.78 -9.71 9.02
C THR A 83 14.45 -8.86 7.94
N GLN A 84 13.90 -8.84 6.73
CA GLN A 84 14.41 -8.05 5.62
C GLN A 84 14.37 -6.54 5.91
N LEU A 85 13.26 -6.05 6.49
CA LEU A 85 13.15 -4.65 6.89
C LEU A 85 14.21 -4.26 7.92
N THR A 86 14.40 -5.10 8.95
CA THR A 86 15.42 -4.85 9.98
C THR A 86 16.82 -4.76 9.38
N GLN A 87 17.14 -5.64 8.43
CA GLN A 87 18.42 -5.59 7.73
C GLN A 87 18.57 -4.32 6.90
N ARG A 88 17.51 -3.92 6.16
CA ARG A 88 17.51 -2.69 5.37
C ARG A 88 17.65 -1.44 6.24
N PHE A 89 16.94 -1.38 7.37
CA PHE A 89 17.04 -0.25 8.29
C PHE A 89 18.44 -0.11 8.89
N ARG A 90 19.09 -1.23 9.25
CA ARG A 90 20.49 -1.23 9.72
C ARG A 90 21.49 -0.75 8.67
N ARG A 91 21.17 -0.95 7.38
CA ARG A 91 22.01 -0.54 6.25
C ARG A 91 21.60 0.80 5.66
N GLU A 92 20.67 1.49 6.29
CA GLU A 92 20.07 2.76 5.83
C GLU A 92 19.50 2.69 4.41
N GLN A 93 19.12 1.48 3.95
CA GLN A 93 18.53 1.27 2.65
C GLN A 93 17.03 1.63 2.67
N PRO A 94 16.59 2.59 1.84
CA PRO A 94 15.20 3.04 1.88
C PRO A 94 14.24 1.98 1.32
N VAL A 95 13.07 1.89 1.94
CA VAL A 95 11.90 1.19 1.41
C VAL A 95 10.84 2.24 1.14
N ARG A 96 10.27 2.20 -0.05
CA ARG A 96 9.30 3.19 -0.51
C ARG A 96 7.85 2.79 -0.26
N LEU A 97 7.57 1.49 -0.30
CA LEU A 97 6.23 0.93 -0.13
C LEU A 97 6.35 -0.50 0.38
N ALA A 98 5.45 -0.90 1.27
CA ALA A 98 5.21 -2.30 1.62
C ALA A 98 3.84 -2.73 1.10
N ILE A 99 3.78 -3.79 0.29
CA ILE A 99 2.53 -4.43 -0.16
C ILE A 99 2.39 -5.71 0.67
N LEU A 100 1.32 -5.79 1.46
CA LEU A 100 1.13 -6.89 2.42
C LEU A 100 -0.18 -7.63 2.12
N ASP A 101 -0.12 -8.93 1.87
CA ASP A 101 -1.33 -9.74 1.98
C ASP A 101 -1.84 -9.70 3.42
N ILE A 102 -3.16 -9.67 3.58
CA ILE A 102 -3.80 -9.63 4.91
C ILE A 102 -3.82 -11.03 5.52
N VAL A 103 -4.11 -12.04 4.71
CA VAL A 103 -4.34 -13.40 5.20
C VAL A 103 -3.08 -14.24 5.01
N MET A 104 -2.22 -14.24 5.99
CA MET A 104 -0.99 -15.04 6.03
C MET A 104 -0.85 -15.75 7.38
N SER A 105 -0.09 -16.84 7.43
CA SER A 105 0.22 -17.56 8.67
C SER A 105 1.74 -17.69 8.85
N PRO A 106 2.29 -17.65 10.07
CA PRO A 106 1.64 -17.43 11.36
C PRO A 106 1.40 -15.95 11.72
N LEU A 107 1.96 -15.01 10.96
CA LEU A 107 1.84 -13.57 11.18
C LEU A 107 1.04 -12.95 10.04
N ASP A 108 -0.17 -12.49 10.33
CA ASP A 108 -1.03 -11.83 9.36
C ASP A 108 -0.51 -10.44 8.96
N GLY A 109 -1.04 -9.92 7.84
CA GLY A 109 -0.56 -8.65 7.29
C GLY A 109 -0.82 -7.44 8.19
N VAL A 110 -1.89 -7.46 9.00
CA VAL A 110 -2.18 -6.36 9.94
C VAL A 110 -1.17 -6.37 11.09
N ALA A 111 -0.88 -7.54 11.64
CA ALA A 111 0.14 -7.68 12.69
C ALA A 111 1.54 -7.33 12.15
N ALA A 112 1.87 -7.73 10.91
CA ALA A 112 3.11 -7.36 10.25
C ALA A 112 3.22 -5.84 10.04
N ALA A 113 2.12 -5.17 9.66
CA ALA A 113 2.05 -3.73 9.52
C ALA A 113 2.25 -2.98 10.85
N LEU A 114 1.63 -3.46 11.93
CA LEU A 114 1.84 -2.88 13.26
C LEU A 114 3.28 -3.07 13.75
N ALA A 115 3.89 -4.22 13.45
CA ALA A 115 5.30 -4.48 13.75
C ALA A 115 6.24 -3.58 12.93
N LEU A 116 5.92 -3.32 11.64
CA LEU A 116 6.63 -2.32 10.84
C LEU A 116 6.61 -0.94 11.53
N ARG A 117 5.44 -0.47 11.99
CA ARG A 117 5.32 0.81 12.72
C ARG A 117 6.16 0.84 13.99
N ALA A 118 6.27 -0.29 14.70
CA ALA A 118 7.15 -0.42 15.87
C ALA A 118 8.64 -0.36 15.49
N LEU A 119 9.03 -1.04 14.42
CA LEU A 119 10.40 -1.00 13.90
C LEU A 119 10.79 0.40 13.45
N GLU A 120 9.94 1.11 12.71
CA GLU A 120 10.21 2.49 12.29
C GLU A 120 10.49 3.41 13.47
N ARG A 121 9.70 3.31 14.55
CA ARG A 121 9.96 4.05 15.78
C ARG A 121 11.27 3.64 16.44
N GLY A 122 11.56 2.34 16.49
CA GLY A 122 12.79 1.80 17.10
C GLY A 122 14.08 2.21 16.36
N PHE A 123 13.97 2.46 15.06
CA PHE A 123 15.08 2.93 14.21
C PHE A 123 15.05 4.44 13.96
N ASP A 124 14.19 5.18 14.66
CA ASP A 124 14.02 6.65 14.52
C ASP A 124 13.83 7.08 13.06
N ARG A 125 12.99 6.34 12.32
CA ARG A 125 12.68 6.66 10.93
C ARG A 125 11.76 7.88 10.88
N GLY A 126 12.22 8.97 10.25
CA GLY A 126 11.50 10.24 10.18
C GLY A 126 10.19 10.17 9.39
N GLU A 127 10.10 9.27 8.40
CA GLU A 127 8.90 9.09 7.57
C GLU A 127 8.42 7.65 7.61
N ALA A 128 7.11 7.47 7.80
CA ALA A 128 6.48 6.17 7.80
C ALA A 128 6.38 5.62 6.37
N ILE A 129 6.78 4.37 6.17
CA ILE A 129 6.64 3.66 4.89
C ILE A 129 5.15 3.47 4.59
N PRO A 130 4.63 3.92 3.45
CA PRO A 130 3.27 3.62 3.04
C PRO A 130 3.03 2.11 2.97
N ILE A 131 1.85 1.68 3.42
CA ILE A 131 1.44 0.29 3.37
C ILE A 131 0.28 0.14 2.40
N LEU A 132 0.35 -0.84 1.51
CA LEU A 132 -0.75 -1.25 0.65
C LEU A 132 -1.18 -2.66 1.06
N PHE A 133 -2.31 -2.78 1.72
CA PHE A 133 -2.92 -4.09 1.99
C PHE A 133 -3.52 -4.67 0.70
N PHE A 134 -3.12 -5.87 0.36
CA PHE A 134 -3.53 -6.59 -0.83
C PHE A 134 -4.31 -7.84 -0.41
N SER A 135 -5.61 -7.92 -0.67
CA SER A 135 -6.47 -8.99 -0.14
C SER A 135 -7.59 -9.40 -1.08
N ALA A 136 -7.96 -10.67 -1.06
CA ALA A 136 -9.13 -11.18 -1.76
C ALA A 136 -10.45 -10.78 -1.09
N ALA A 137 -10.44 -10.55 0.23
CA ALA A 137 -11.63 -10.14 0.97
C ALA A 137 -11.94 -8.66 0.74
N LYS A 138 -13.23 -8.28 0.83
CA LYS A 138 -13.63 -6.86 0.81
C LYS A 138 -13.18 -6.15 2.09
N ALA A 139 -12.91 -4.85 1.98
CA ALA A 139 -12.53 -4.03 3.12
C ALA A 139 -13.70 -3.95 4.13
N THR A 140 -13.50 -4.51 5.31
CA THR A 140 -14.43 -4.44 6.44
C THR A 140 -14.17 -3.20 7.29
N GLU A 141 -15.09 -2.86 8.18
CA GLU A 141 -14.88 -1.78 9.16
C GLU A 141 -13.70 -2.08 10.10
N ALA A 142 -13.56 -3.33 10.52
CA ALA A 142 -12.41 -3.76 11.32
C ALA A 142 -11.08 -3.53 10.58
N LEU A 143 -11.02 -3.86 9.29
CA LEU A 143 -9.83 -3.59 8.47
C LEU A 143 -9.58 -2.08 8.34
N ARG A 144 -10.60 -1.26 8.11
CA ARG A 144 -10.44 0.21 8.06
C ARG A 144 -9.88 0.78 9.36
N THR A 145 -10.38 0.30 10.49
CA THR A 145 -9.86 0.67 11.81
C THR A 145 -8.39 0.28 11.96
N ALA A 146 -8.03 -0.94 11.55
CA ALA A 146 -6.64 -1.41 11.57
C ALA A 146 -5.74 -0.58 10.65
N MET A 147 -6.21 -0.24 9.45
CA MET A 147 -5.49 0.64 8.52
C MET A 147 -5.23 2.02 9.13
N GLY A 148 -6.20 2.60 9.84
CA GLY A 148 -6.01 3.87 10.55
C GLY A 148 -4.87 3.83 11.57
N ARG A 149 -4.69 2.69 12.25
CA ARG A 149 -3.58 2.47 13.21
C ARG A 149 -2.22 2.26 12.52
N CYS A 150 -2.23 1.86 11.25
CA CYS A 150 -1.06 1.61 10.42
C CYS A 150 -0.78 2.73 9.41
N ALA A 151 -1.43 3.90 9.53
CA ALA A 151 -1.30 4.99 8.56
C ALA A 151 0.16 5.42 8.34
N PRO A 152 0.56 5.82 7.12
CA PRO A 152 -0.24 5.84 5.89
C PRO A 152 -0.49 4.43 5.34
N ALA A 153 -1.75 4.05 5.20
CA ALA A 153 -2.14 2.73 4.76
C ALA A 153 -3.28 2.80 3.74
N TYR A 154 -3.21 1.95 2.75
CA TYR A 154 -4.12 1.85 1.62
C TYR A 154 -4.58 0.41 1.47
N TYR A 155 -5.58 0.19 0.62
CA TYR A 155 -6.12 -1.12 0.36
C TYR A 155 -6.25 -1.34 -1.15
N LEU A 156 -5.95 -2.56 -1.60
CA LEU A 156 -6.18 -3.04 -2.96
C LEU A 156 -6.79 -4.43 -2.90
N ASN A 157 -7.98 -4.59 -3.47
CA ASN A 157 -8.61 -5.90 -3.58
C ASN A 157 -7.92 -6.74 -4.66
N LYS A 158 -7.59 -8.01 -4.36
CA LYS A 158 -7.02 -8.97 -5.33
C LYS A 158 -7.97 -9.17 -6.52
N GLY A 159 -9.29 -9.04 -6.28
CA GLY A 159 -10.35 -9.14 -7.29
C GLY A 159 -10.63 -10.57 -7.73
N SER A 160 -11.89 -10.89 -8.02
CA SER A 160 -12.28 -12.14 -8.67
C SER A 160 -12.07 -12.09 -10.20
N ASP A 161 -11.96 -10.87 -10.77
CA ASP A 161 -11.88 -10.60 -12.20
C ASP A 161 -10.52 -10.01 -12.61
N ALA A 162 -9.50 -10.14 -11.76
CA ALA A 162 -8.22 -9.50 -11.97
C ALA A 162 -7.42 -10.23 -13.05
N THR A 163 -7.63 -9.82 -14.31
CA THR A 163 -6.59 -10.07 -15.31
C THR A 163 -5.36 -9.23 -14.93
N PRO A 164 -4.14 -9.69 -15.28
CA PRO A 164 -2.90 -8.94 -15.02
C PRO A 164 -2.98 -7.48 -15.47
N GLU A 165 -3.61 -7.21 -16.63
CA GLU A 165 -3.73 -5.85 -17.21
C GLU A 165 -4.64 -4.95 -16.36
N ARG A 166 -5.76 -5.49 -15.83
CA ARG A 166 -6.66 -4.73 -14.95
C ARG A 166 -6.01 -4.45 -13.61
N LEU A 167 -5.29 -5.42 -13.05
CA LEU A 167 -4.55 -5.23 -11.82
C LEU A 167 -3.46 -4.17 -12.02
N ALA A 168 -2.72 -4.23 -13.14
CA ALA A 168 -1.70 -3.23 -13.51
C ALA A 168 -2.30 -1.81 -13.57
N ALA A 169 -3.44 -1.66 -14.24
CA ALA A 169 -4.10 -0.36 -14.35
C ALA A 169 -4.51 0.20 -12.97
N ARG A 170 -5.09 -0.64 -12.11
CA ARG A 170 -5.49 -0.28 -10.74
C ARG A 170 -4.29 0.08 -9.88
N MET A 171 -3.19 -0.66 -9.99
CA MET A 171 -1.94 -0.38 -9.26
C MET A 171 -1.33 0.95 -9.71
N ARG A 172 -1.24 1.22 -11.02
CA ARG A 172 -0.75 2.52 -11.52
C ARG A 172 -1.55 3.68 -10.94
N GLU A 173 -2.87 3.57 -10.93
CA GLU A 173 -3.74 4.61 -10.38
C GLU A 173 -3.52 4.79 -8.87
N LEU A 174 -3.44 3.69 -8.11
CA LEU A 174 -3.18 3.74 -6.67
C LEU A 174 -1.79 4.30 -6.35
N PHE A 175 -0.76 3.89 -7.07
CA PHE A 175 0.59 4.42 -6.88
C PHE A 175 0.65 5.91 -7.14
N GLY A 176 -0.04 6.39 -8.19
CA GLY A 176 -0.20 7.83 -8.43
C GLY A 176 -0.76 8.55 -7.21
N ARG A 177 -1.80 7.99 -6.56
CA ARG A 177 -2.44 8.58 -5.37
C ARG A 177 -1.58 8.49 -4.11
N VAL A 178 -0.95 7.32 -3.87
CA VAL A 178 -0.08 7.08 -2.70
C VAL A 178 1.08 8.06 -2.68
N PHE A 179 1.68 8.32 -3.83
CA PHE A 179 2.88 9.16 -3.92
C PHE A 179 2.60 10.63 -4.23
N ALA A 180 1.38 10.99 -4.65
CA ALA A 180 0.97 12.39 -4.77
C ALA A 180 0.82 13.08 -3.41
N GLY A 181 0.40 12.34 -2.37
CA GLY A 181 0.19 12.91 -1.03
C GLY A 181 1.46 13.16 -0.22
N GLY A 182 2.62 12.62 -0.62
CA GLY A 182 3.88 12.73 0.12
C GLY A 182 4.64 14.06 -0.05
N GLY A 183 4.15 14.98 -0.87
CA GLY A 183 4.82 16.26 -1.16
C GLY A 183 4.53 17.41 -0.18
N ALA A 184 3.66 17.26 0.81
CA ALA A 184 3.11 18.38 1.59
C ALA A 184 3.57 18.47 3.05
N ALA A 185 4.64 17.81 3.46
CA ALA A 185 5.16 17.92 4.83
C ALA A 185 6.65 18.31 4.89
N ARG A 186 7.08 19.29 4.09
CA ARG A 186 8.25 20.07 4.48
C ARG A 186 7.80 21.21 5.39
N ARG A 187 7.89 21.00 6.72
CA ARG A 187 7.88 22.13 7.66
C ARG A 187 9.14 22.98 7.38
N PRO A 188 9.01 24.30 7.20
CA PRO A 188 10.18 25.17 7.23
C PRO A 188 10.77 25.17 8.65
N ALA A 189 12.08 25.28 8.70
CA ALA A 189 12.90 25.38 9.91
C ALA A 189 12.49 26.55 10.80
#